data_1377c9ee571724b1ac3a31515efba8a6
#
_entry.id   1377c9ee571724b1ac3a31515efba8a6
#
_cell.length_a   1.000
_cell.length_b   1.000
_cell.length_c   1.000
_cell.angle_alpha   90.00
_cell.angle_beta   90.00
_cell.angle_gamma   90.00
#
_symmetry.space_group_name_H-M   'P 1'
#
loop_
_entity.id
_entity.type
_entity.pdbx_description
1 polymer ?
#
loop_
_entity_poly.entity_id
_entity_poly.type
_entity_poly.pdbx_seq_one_letter_code
_entity_poly.pdbx_strand_id
1 'polypeptide(L)'
;MQRKKKRKRAKQDCKLDEMISYTRRNKKYKELNKHLKYFINGKNVRSYSTKGTATPDHVIRVKPFPLIITPKKNSSLKEFKITAQKAMTKYRKKYIAYFNKNKKKVKGKKVMLDTSPRVVLIQNVGVFTVGKDLSAAKIAGDLTETNAKVIASVEETSKYKFIPEKDLFDVEYWSLEQAKIKRKKKLLEGNVVVISGATGTIGFATYKMFKNYGAEVVLLDNNLQRLNELKNTINDLCIHCDVTNKKSIKNAFKQICEKFGGIDILISNAGTAPGGAIGEVSDDHLRKSFEINFFAHQNCASEAVKIMKQQNI
;
A
#
# COMPACT_ATOMS: atom_id res chain seq x y z
N MET A 1 -19.56 24.28 9.72
CA MET A 1 -19.94 22.94 9.22
C MET A 1 -19.43 22.61 7.81
N GLN A 2 -19.48 23.54 6.85
CA GLN A 2 -19.00 23.34 5.46
C GLN A 2 -17.47 23.11 5.33
N ARG A 3 -16.62 23.75 6.15
CA ARG A 3 -15.15 23.52 6.15
C ARG A 3 -14.75 22.10 6.62
N LYS A 4 -15.48 21.51 7.57
CA LYS A 4 -15.25 20.09 7.98
C LYS A 4 -15.67 19.09 6.90
N LYS A 5 -16.72 19.38 6.10
CA LYS A 5 -17.13 18.55 4.96
C LYS A 5 -16.14 18.63 3.80
N LYS A 6 -15.55 19.83 3.51
CA LYS A 6 -14.49 19.98 2.49
C LYS A 6 -13.19 19.25 2.90
N ARG A 7 -12.76 19.32 4.17
CA ARG A 7 -11.59 18.56 4.67
C ARG A 7 -11.79 17.05 4.66
N LYS A 8 -13.02 16.53 4.93
CA LYS A 8 -13.32 15.08 4.78
C LYS A 8 -13.33 14.65 3.31
N ARG A 9 -13.79 15.48 2.36
CA ARG A 9 -13.72 15.19 0.92
C ARG A 9 -12.26 15.20 0.42
N ALA A 10 -11.46 16.18 0.78
CA ALA A 10 -10.04 16.24 0.41
C ALA A 10 -9.23 15.04 0.92
N LYS A 11 -9.49 14.53 2.16
CA LYS A 11 -8.89 13.30 2.67
C LYS A 11 -9.33 12.02 1.93
N GLN A 12 -10.52 12.01 1.30
CA GLN A 12 -10.96 10.87 0.49
C GLN A 12 -10.37 10.88 -0.92
N ASP A 13 -10.03 12.06 -1.47
CA ASP A 13 -9.40 12.16 -2.80
C ASP A 13 -7.89 11.87 -2.75
N CYS A 14 -7.23 12.08 -1.61
CA CYS A 14 -5.82 11.74 -1.38
C CYS A 14 -5.50 10.25 -1.58
N LYS A 15 -6.43 9.35 -1.20
CA LYS A 15 -6.22 7.89 -1.33
C LYS A 15 -6.07 7.36 -2.76
N LEU A 16 -6.51 8.08 -3.77
CA LEU A 16 -6.33 7.66 -5.17
C LEU A 16 -4.92 8.00 -5.68
N ASP A 17 -4.39 9.15 -5.28
CA ASP A 17 -3.03 9.55 -5.61
C ASP A 17 -2.01 8.65 -4.90
N GLU A 18 -2.30 8.22 -3.65
CA GLU A 18 -1.57 7.17 -2.93
C GLU A 18 -1.60 5.84 -3.70
N MET A 19 -2.77 5.41 -4.19
CA MET A 19 -2.90 4.20 -5.02
C MET A 19 -2.12 4.31 -6.33
N ILE A 20 -2.13 5.45 -7.00
CA ILE A 20 -1.42 5.65 -8.27
C ILE A 20 0.10 5.68 -8.05
N SER A 21 0.59 6.22 -6.93
CA SER A 21 2.01 6.15 -6.55
C SER A 21 2.45 4.72 -6.22
N TYR A 22 1.59 3.93 -5.60
CA TYR A 22 1.81 2.51 -5.29
C TYR A 22 1.87 1.62 -6.55
N THR A 23 1.15 2.01 -7.62
CA THR A 23 1.04 1.21 -8.85
C THR A 23 2.27 1.23 -9.74
N ARG A 24 3.24 2.09 -9.48
CA ARG A 24 4.34 2.32 -10.44
C ARG A 24 5.43 1.23 -10.51
N ARG A 25 5.51 0.23 -9.61
CA ARG A 25 6.75 -0.58 -9.51
C ARG A 25 6.62 -2.06 -9.14
N ASN A 26 5.54 -2.74 -9.41
CA ASN A 26 5.59 -4.19 -9.23
C ASN A 26 6.25 -4.85 -10.47
N LYS A 27 7.53 -5.21 -10.34
CA LYS A 27 8.27 -6.07 -11.30
C LYS A 27 7.55 -7.40 -11.60
N LYS A 28 6.61 -7.80 -10.75
CA LYS A 28 5.78 -9.00 -10.88
C LYS A 28 4.82 -9.02 -12.07
N TYR A 29 4.66 -7.93 -12.83
CA TYR A 29 3.80 -7.98 -14.02
C TYR A 29 4.24 -9.02 -15.06
N LYS A 30 5.55 -9.26 -15.21
CA LYS A 30 6.07 -10.29 -16.11
C LYS A 30 5.79 -11.72 -15.63
N GLU A 31 5.57 -11.90 -14.33
CA GLU A 31 5.32 -13.18 -13.64
C GLU A 31 3.83 -13.49 -13.45
N LEU A 32 2.92 -12.64 -13.97
CA LEU A 32 1.48 -12.93 -13.91
C LEU A 32 1.21 -14.27 -14.59
N ASN A 33 0.58 -15.18 -13.84
CA ASN A 33 0.18 -16.46 -14.39
C ASN A 33 -0.85 -16.30 -15.53
N LYS A 34 -1.05 -17.34 -16.35
CA LYS A 34 -1.97 -17.34 -17.50
C LYS A 34 -3.38 -16.87 -17.11
N HIS A 35 -3.89 -17.32 -15.97
CA HIS A 35 -5.24 -17.00 -15.50
C HIS A 35 -5.41 -15.53 -15.12
N LEU A 36 -4.43 -14.93 -14.44
CA LEU A 36 -4.45 -13.50 -14.12
C LEU A 36 -4.39 -12.64 -15.39
N LYS A 37 -3.55 -13.01 -16.37
CA LYS A 37 -3.49 -12.31 -17.65
C LYS A 37 -4.84 -12.34 -18.39
N TYR A 38 -5.49 -13.51 -18.43
CA TYR A 38 -6.82 -13.67 -18.98
C TYR A 38 -7.84 -12.82 -18.20
N PHE A 39 -7.84 -12.93 -16.87
CA PHE A 39 -8.77 -12.22 -16.01
C PHE A 39 -8.70 -10.70 -16.15
N ILE A 40 -7.51 -10.14 -16.36
CA ILE A 40 -7.32 -8.68 -16.50
C ILE A 40 -7.64 -8.19 -17.91
N ASN A 41 -7.21 -8.95 -18.93
CA ASN A 41 -7.17 -8.48 -20.32
C ASN A 41 -8.26 -9.07 -21.20
N GLY A 42 -9.08 -10.00 -20.68
CA GLY A 42 -10.15 -10.61 -21.45
C GLY A 42 -11.16 -9.59 -21.95
N LYS A 43 -11.68 -9.79 -23.17
CA LYS A 43 -12.67 -8.89 -23.80
C LYS A 43 -13.89 -8.63 -22.90
N ASN A 44 -14.29 -9.64 -22.11
CA ASN A 44 -15.47 -9.60 -21.25
C ASN A 44 -15.14 -9.31 -19.77
N VAL A 45 -13.97 -8.74 -19.46
CA VAL A 45 -13.53 -8.46 -18.07
C VAL A 45 -14.60 -7.73 -17.25
N ARG A 46 -15.31 -6.78 -17.83
CA ARG A 46 -16.39 -6.04 -17.16
C ARG A 46 -17.61 -6.89 -16.85
N SER A 47 -17.81 -7.99 -17.56
CA SER A 47 -18.89 -8.95 -17.31
C SER A 47 -18.51 -9.91 -16.19
N TYR A 48 -17.52 -10.77 -16.39
CA TYR A 48 -17.22 -11.84 -15.45
C TYR A 48 -16.62 -11.35 -14.13
N SER A 49 -15.75 -10.32 -14.14
CA SER A 49 -15.09 -9.83 -12.91
C SER A 49 -16.01 -9.04 -11.97
N THR A 50 -17.22 -8.69 -12.40
CA THR A 50 -18.19 -7.93 -11.59
C THR A 50 -19.39 -8.73 -11.11
N LYS A 51 -19.37 -10.05 -11.32
CA LYS A 51 -20.47 -10.95 -10.91
C LYS A 51 -20.34 -11.50 -9.49
N GLY A 52 -19.27 -11.14 -8.78
CA GLY A 52 -18.99 -11.64 -7.44
C GLY A 52 -17.65 -12.38 -7.35
N THR A 53 -17.40 -12.98 -6.21
CA THR A 53 -16.15 -13.67 -5.84
C THR A 53 -16.32 -15.19 -5.98
N ALA A 54 -15.22 -15.95 -6.15
CA ALA A 54 -15.30 -17.41 -6.30
C ALA A 54 -15.97 -18.10 -5.10
N THR A 55 -15.80 -17.54 -3.90
CA THR A 55 -16.50 -17.94 -2.70
C THR A 55 -17.14 -16.72 -2.03
N PRO A 56 -18.33 -16.83 -1.43
CA PRO A 56 -19.07 -15.67 -0.90
C PRO A 56 -18.31 -14.88 0.17
N ASP A 57 -17.61 -15.56 1.08
CA ASP A 57 -16.87 -14.98 2.20
C ASP A 57 -15.67 -14.11 1.76
N HIS A 58 -15.12 -14.34 0.57
CA HIS A 58 -14.06 -13.49 0.03
C HIS A 58 -14.51 -12.02 -0.11
N VAL A 59 -15.82 -11.75 -0.25
CA VAL A 59 -16.38 -10.40 -0.43
C VAL A 59 -15.98 -9.42 0.67
N ILE A 60 -15.81 -9.91 1.91
CA ILE A 60 -15.40 -9.06 3.05
C ILE A 60 -13.98 -8.50 2.89
N ARG A 61 -13.13 -9.17 2.09
CA ARG A 61 -11.73 -8.80 1.84
C ARG A 61 -11.53 -8.07 0.52
N VAL A 62 -12.24 -8.48 -0.54
CA VAL A 62 -12.00 -7.97 -1.91
C VAL A 62 -13.14 -7.10 -2.44
N LYS A 63 -14.28 -7.00 -1.71
CA LYS A 63 -15.54 -6.37 -2.12
C LYS A 63 -16.24 -7.09 -3.29
N PRO A 64 -17.50 -6.76 -3.60
CA PRO A 64 -18.29 -7.51 -4.58
C PRO A 64 -17.79 -7.39 -6.02
N PHE A 65 -17.02 -6.36 -6.32
CA PHE A 65 -16.44 -6.13 -7.65
C PHE A 65 -15.17 -5.29 -7.58
N PRO A 66 -14.23 -5.47 -8.54
CA PRO A 66 -13.02 -4.66 -8.64
C PRO A 66 -13.28 -3.30 -9.28
N LEU A 67 -12.36 -2.37 -9.08
CA LEU A 67 -12.20 -1.19 -9.93
C LEU A 67 -11.49 -1.62 -11.21
N ILE A 68 -12.06 -1.30 -12.39
CA ILE A 68 -11.47 -1.63 -13.67
C ILE A 68 -11.06 -0.34 -14.38
N ILE A 69 -9.77 -0.22 -14.71
CA ILE A 69 -9.20 0.89 -15.46
C ILE A 69 -8.73 0.36 -16.82
N THR A 70 -9.20 0.97 -17.89
CA THR A 70 -8.77 0.66 -19.25
C THR A 70 -8.01 1.87 -19.79
N PRO A 71 -6.67 1.90 -19.70
CA PRO A 71 -5.88 3.01 -20.23
C PRO A 71 -5.94 3.00 -21.74
N LYS A 72 -5.87 4.17 -22.37
CA LYS A 72 -5.67 4.27 -23.80
C LYS A 72 -4.24 3.82 -24.16
N LYS A 73 -4.07 3.18 -25.30
CA LYS A 73 -2.75 2.80 -25.80
C LYS A 73 -1.89 4.06 -25.94
N ASN A 74 -0.65 4.03 -25.44
CA ASN A 74 0.30 5.15 -25.46
C ASN A 74 -0.18 6.42 -24.72
N SER A 75 -1.13 6.30 -23.78
CA SER A 75 -1.54 7.46 -22.98
C SER A 75 -0.41 7.98 -22.09
N SER A 76 -0.30 9.29 -21.99
CA SER A 76 0.58 9.97 -21.03
C SER A 76 0.12 9.67 -19.58
N LEU A 77 1.03 9.87 -18.63
CA LEU A 77 0.70 9.73 -17.21
C LEU A 77 -0.46 10.64 -16.77
N LYS A 78 -0.53 11.86 -17.32
CA LYS A 78 -1.60 12.83 -17.05
C LYS A 78 -2.96 12.31 -17.52
N GLU A 79 -3.03 11.76 -18.72
CA GLU A 79 -4.25 11.15 -19.27
C GLU A 79 -4.66 9.89 -18.50
N PHE A 80 -3.67 9.07 -18.12
CA PHE A 80 -3.92 7.93 -17.24
C PHE A 80 -4.53 8.35 -15.90
N LYS A 81 -3.99 9.39 -15.26
CA LYS A 81 -4.52 9.95 -14.00
C LYS A 81 -5.99 10.36 -14.14
N ILE A 82 -6.33 11.08 -15.21
CA ILE A 82 -7.72 11.49 -15.52
C ILE A 82 -8.62 10.26 -15.69
N THR A 83 -8.16 9.25 -16.44
CA THR A 83 -8.92 8.02 -16.69
C THR A 83 -9.16 7.26 -15.39
N ALA A 84 -8.15 7.15 -14.54
CA ALA A 84 -8.23 6.49 -13.25
C ALA A 84 -9.20 7.23 -12.29
N GLN A 85 -9.17 8.56 -12.24
CA GLN A 85 -10.08 9.37 -11.43
C GLN A 85 -11.54 9.20 -11.88
N LYS A 86 -11.80 9.20 -13.21
CA LYS A 86 -13.15 8.93 -13.74
C LYS A 86 -13.63 7.53 -13.38
N ALA A 87 -12.76 6.52 -13.51
CA ALA A 87 -13.08 5.15 -13.15
C ALA A 87 -13.38 5.01 -11.65
N MET A 88 -12.60 5.66 -10.78
CA MET A 88 -12.82 5.68 -9.33
C MET A 88 -14.16 6.33 -8.96
N THR A 89 -14.49 7.46 -9.56
CA THR A 89 -15.78 8.12 -9.34
C THR A 89 -16.95 7.22 -9.72
N LYS A 90 -16.83 6.51 -10.88
CA LYS A 90 -17.85 5.55 -11.34
C LYS A 90 -17.97 4.35 -10.37
N TYR A 91 -16.83 3.83 -9.90
CA TYR A 91 -16.79 2.75 -8.92
C TYR A 91 -17.50 3.13 -7.62
N ARG A 92 -17.20 4.29 -7.05
CA ARG A 92 -17.83 4.80 -5.82
C ARG A 92 -19.34 4.92 -5.98
N LYS A 93 -19.81 5.51 -7.09
CA LYS A 93 -21.25 5.59 -7.40
C LYS A 93 -21.89 4.21 -7.49
N LYS A 94 -21.24 3.25 -8.16
CA LYS A 94 -21.72 1.87 -8.28
C LYS A 94 -21.83 1.20 -6.90
N TYR A 95 -20.81 1.34 -6.03
CA TYR A 95 -20.83 0.75 -4.70
C TYR A 95 -21.91 1.36 -3.79
N ILE A 96 -22.12 2.67 -3.86
CA ILE A 96 -23.21 3.35 -3.14
C ILE A 96 -24.59 2.85 -3.63
N ALA A 97 -24.75 2.71 -4.94
CA ALA A 97 -26.01 2.19 -5.51
C ALA A 97 -26.26 0.73 -5.09
N TYR A 98 -25.24 -0.11 -5.14
CA TYR A 98 -25.28 -1.49 -4.64
C TYR A 98 -25.72 -1.55 -3.18
N PHE A 99 -25.12 -0.75 -2.30
CA PHE A 99 -25.49 -0.68 -0.90
C PHE A 99 -26.95 -0.22 -0.72
N ASN A 100 -27.35 0.89 -1.36
CA ASN A 100 -28.69 1.47 -1.22
C ASN A 100 -29.80 0.55 -1.76
N LYS A 101 -29.52 -0.20 -2.82
CA LYS A 101 -30.44 -1.20 -3.40
C LYS A 101 -30.67 -2.37 -2.45
N ASN A 102 -29.62 -2.88 -1.82
CA ASN A 102 -29.68 -4.13 -1.06
C ASN A 102 -29.98 -3.92 0.43
N LYS A 103 -29.57 -2.79 1.05
CA LYS A 103 -29.85 -2.51 2.47
C LYS A 103 -31.32 -2.57 2.87
N LYS A 104 -32.23 -2.30 1.90
CA LYS A 104 -33.67 -2.37 2.12
C LYS A 104 -34.24 -3.80 2.12
N LYS A 105 -33.48 -4.77 1.61
CA LYS A 105 -33.88 -6.16 1.43
C LYS A 105 -33.44 -7.08 2.55
N VAL A 106 -32.64 -6.56 3.51
CA VAL A 106 -32.04 -7.34 4.58
C VAL A 106 -32.47 -6.82 5.94
N LYS A 107 -32.55 -7.70 6.93
CA LYS A 107 -32.98 -7.35 8.29
C LYS A 107 -31.88 -6.55 9.03
N GLY A 108 -32.28 -5.61 9.86
CA GLY A 108 -31.43 -4.83 10.74
C GLY A 108 -30.75 -3.63 10.05
N LYS A 109 -30.30 -2.69 10.87
CA LYS A 109 -29.60 -1.48 10.41
C LYS A 109 -28.21 -1.82 9.89
N LYS A 110 -27.94 -1.59 8.62
CA LYS A 110 -26.62 -1.76 7.99
C LYS A 110 -25.95 -0.40 7.82
N VAL A 111 -24.68 -0.34 8.14
CA VAL A 111 -23.82 0.85 7.97
C VAL A 111 -22.90 0.59 6.77
N MET A 112 -22.90 1.51 5.81
CA MET A 112 -22.10 1.37 4.60
C MET A 112 -20.60 1.38 4.93
N LEU A 113 -19.88 0.39 4.42
CA LEU A 113 -18.43 0.34 4.47
C LEU A 113 -17.82 1.47 3.60
N ASP A 114 -16.51 1.72 3.76
CA ASP A 114 -15.84 2.71 2.89
C ASP A 114 -16.02 2.38 1.41
N THR A 115 -16.06 3.39 0.56
CA THR A 115 -16.31 3.25 -0.88
C THR A 115 -15.05 3.00 -1.72
N SER A 116 -13.90 2.76 -1.07
CA SER A 116 -12.64 2.48 -1.78
C SER A 116 -12.59 1.04 -2.28
N PRO A 117 -12.09 0.77 -3.49
CA PRO A 117 -11.90 -0.58 -3.98
C PRO A 117 -10.83 -1.31 -3.16
N ARG A 118 -10.90 -2.62 -3.10
CA ARG A 118 -9.84 -3.48 -2.57
C ARG A 118 -9.00 -4.08 -3.68
N VAL A 119 -9.57 -4.22 -4.86
CA VAL A 119 -8.93 -4.77 -6.06
C VAL A 119 -9.07 -3.79 -7.19
N VAL A 120 -7.95 -3.51 -7.86
CA VAL A 120 -7.88 -2.63 -9.03
C VAL A 120 -7.27 -3.41 -10.19
N LEU A 121 -8.04 -3.60 -11.24
CA LEU A 121 -7.60 -4.21 -12.48
C LEU A 121 -7.23 -3.11 -13.47
N ILE A 122 -5.98 -3.06 -13.88
CA ILE A 122 -5.54 -2.13 -14.93
C ILE A 122 -5.16 -2.96 -16.14
N GLN A 123 -5.99 -2.89 -17.20
CA GLN A 123 -5.76 -3.67 -18.40
C GLN A 123 -4.39 -3.36 -19.02
N ASN A 124 -3.68 -4.41 -19.43
CA ASN A 124 -2.30 -4.39 -19.95
C ASN A 124 -1.23 -3.89 -18.96
N VAL A 125 -1.59 -3.71 -17.68
CA VAL A 125 -0.66 -3.30 -16.61
C VAL A 125 -0.61 -4.31 -15.48
N GLY A 126 -1.75 -4.70 -14.89
CA GLY A 126 -1.74 -5.68 -13.80
C GLY A 126 -2.91 -5.58 -12.83
N VAL A 127 -2.78 -6.31 -11.72
CA VAL A 127 -3.66 -6.29 -10.56
C VAL A 127 -2.97 -5.55 -9.42
N PHE A 128 -3.72 -4.68 -8.78
CA PHE A 128 -3.29 -3.99 -7.58
C PHE A 128 -4.31 -4.20 -6.49
N THR A 129 -3.84 -4.44 -5.28
CA THR A 129 -4.71 -4.66 -4.13
C THR A 129 -4.43 -3.64 -3.04
N VAL A 130 -5.49 -3.25 -2.36
CA VAL A 130 -5.49 -2.20 -1.34
C VAL A 130 -6.05 -2.75 -0.06
N GLY A 131 -5.36 -2.55 1.04
CA GLY A 131 -5.78 -2.90 2.38
C GLY A 131 -5.60 -1.75 3.34
N LYS A 132 -6.06 -1.92 4.58
CA LYS A 132 -5.80 -0.99 5.69
C LYS A 132 -4.34 -1.08 6.18
N ASP A 133 -3.69 -2.19 5.89
CA ASP A 133 -2.29 -2.51 6.15
C ASP A 133 -1.75 -3.44 5.05
N LEU A 134 -0.44 -3.70 5.06
CA LEU A 134 0.23 -4.55 4.09
C LEU A 134 -0.32 -6.00 4.10
N SER A 135 -0.64 -6.53 5.28
CA SER A 135 -1.20 -7.88 5.42
C SER A 135 -2.57 -7.99 4.75
N ALA A 136 -3.46 -7.01 5.00
CA ALA A 136 -4.77 -6.97 4.35
C ALA A 136 -4.66 -6.81 2.82
N ALA A 137 -3.70 -6.01 2.33
CA ALA A 137 -3.46 -5.88 0.89
C ALA A 137 -2.94 -7.19 0.27
N LYS A 138 -2.05 -7.92 0.95
CA LYS A 138 -1.57 -9.24 0.50
C LYS A 138 -2.70 -10.27 0.46
N ILE A 139 -3.50 -10.38 1.53
CA ILE A 139 -4.67 -11.26 1.57
C ILE A 139 -5.61 -10.98 0.40
N ALA A 140 -5.91 -9.71 0.13
CA ALA A 140 -6.73 -9.33 -1.03
C ALA A 140 -6.08 -9.74 -2.36
N GLY A 141 -4.75 -9.73 -2.45
CA GLY A 141 -3.97 -10.20 -3.60
C GLY A 141 -4.14 -11.70 -3.83
N ASP A 142 -3.89 -12.50 -2.80
CA ASP A 142 -3.99 -13.97 -2.84
C ASP A 142 -5.41 -14.42 -3.20
N LEU A 143 -6.42 -13.78 -2.60
CA LEU A 143 -7.82 -14.05 -2.92
C LEU A 143 -8.20 -13.63 -4.35
N THR A 144 -7.62 -12.53 -4.85
CA THR A 144 -7.83 -12.09 -6.24
C THR A 144 -7.21 -13.07 -7.23
N GLU A 145 -6.05 -13.62 -6.94
CA GLU A 145 -5.40 -14.64 -7.77
C GLU A 145 -6.23 -15.93 -7.81
N THR A 146 -6.74 -16.39 -6.67
CA THR A 146 -7.65 -17.54 -6.58
C THR A 146 -8.94 -17.28 -7.35
N ASN A 147 -9.58 -16.13 -7.17
CA ASN A 147 -10.76 -15.75 -7.93
C ASN A 147 -10.51 -15.72 -9.44
N ALA A 148 -9.36 -15.16 -9.86
CA ALA A 148 -9.00 -15.08 -11.27
C ALA A 148 -8.81 -16.47 -11.89
N LYS A 149 -8.19 -17.40 -11.15
CA LYS A 149 -8.00 -18.79 -11.59
C LYS A 149 -9.34 -19.49 -11.79
N VAL A 150 -10.23 -19.43 -10.79
CA VAL A 150 -11.56 -20.05 -10.85
C VAL A 150 -12.38 -19.47 -12.01
N ILE A 151 -12.47 -18.14 -12.08
CA ILE A 151 -13.28 -17.46 -13.11
C ILE A 151 -12.72 -17.74 -14.52
N ALA A 152 -11.40 -17.70 -14.70
CA ALA A 152 -10.79 -17.99 -16.00
C ALA A 152 -11.07 -19.43 -16.44
N SER A 153 -10.94 -20.41 -15.53
CA SER A 153 -11.21 -21.81 -15.85
C SER A 153 -12.68 -22.07 -16.20
N VAL A 154 -13.61 -21.39 -15.53
CA VAL A 154 -15.04 -21.49 -15.84
C VAL A 154 -15.37 -20.82 -17.19
N GLU A 155 -14.81 -19.65 -17.47
CA GLU A 155 -15.05 -18.93 -18.74
C GLU A 155 -14.43 -19.63 -19.96
N GLU A 156 -13.51 -20.59 -19.77
CA GLU A 156 -12.97 -21.45 -20.87
C GLU A 156 -14.03 -22.43 -21.38
N THR A 157 -14.94 -22.90 -20.53
CA THR A 157 -15.94 -23.94 -20.89
C THR A 157 -17.39 -23.45 -20.83
N SER A 158 -17.66 -22.40 -20.04
CA SER A 158 -18.99 -21.87 -19.79
C SER A 158 -18.96 -20.40 -19.39
N LYS A 159 -20.10 -19.85 -19.00
CA LYS A 159 -20.17 -18.46 -18.47
C LYS A 159 -20.16 -18.48 -16.95
N TYR A 160 -19.23 -17.76 -16.34
CA TYR A 160 -19.16 -17.61 -14.89
C TYR A 160 -20.47 -17.02 -14.33
N LYS A 161 -21.08 -17.74 -13.40
CA LYS A 161 -22.24 -17.32 -12.63
C LYS A 161 -21.88 -17.37 -11.15
N PHE A 162 -22.51 -16.49 -10.39
CA PHE A 162 -22.33 -16.41 -8.95
C PHE A 162 -23.69 -16.31 -8.25
N ILE A 163 -23.70 -16.39 -6.91
CA ILE A 163 -24.93 -16.21 -6.13
C ILE A 163 -25.59 -14.85 -6.41
N PRO A 164 -26.90 -14.70 -6.16
CA PRO A 164 -27.59 -13.44 -6.32
C PRO A 164 -26.93 -12.29 -5.56
N GLU A 165 -26.96 -11.10 -6.12
CA GLU A 165 -26.35 -9.90 -5.52
C GLU A 165 -26.84 -9.64 -4.08
N LYS A 166 -28.09 -9.98 -3.77
CA LYS A 166 -28.66 -9.87 -2.43
C LYS A 166 -27.91 -10.77 -1.44
N ASP A 167 -27.68 -12.03 -1.80
CA ASP A 167 -27.04 -13.01 -0.92
C ASP A 167 -25.57 -12.66 -0.72
N LEU A 168 -24.91 -12.17 -1.76
CA LEU A 168 -23.53 -11.62 -1.64
C LEU A 168 -23.48 -10.42 -0.68
N PHE A 169 -24.51 -9.54 -0.75
CA PHE A 169 -24.64 -8.42 0.17
C PHE A 169 -24.86 -8.89 1.62
N ASP A 170 -25.68 -9.92 1.82
CA ASP A 170 -25.91 -10.48 3.15
C ASP A 170 -24.63 -10.97 3.79
N VAL A 171 -23.74 -11.65 3.02
CA VAL A 171 -22.42 -12.08 3.50
C VAL A 171 -21.51 -10.89 3.76
N GLU A 172 -21.41 -9.92 2.84
CA GLU A 172 -20.57 -8.74 3.01
C GLU A 172 -20.91 -7.93 4.27
N TYR A 173 -22.21 -7.83 4.60
CA TYR A 173 -22.72 -7.06 5.73
C TYR A 173 -23.17 -7.91 6.92
N TRP A 174 -22.84 -9.19 6.93
CA TRP A 174 -23.09 -10.05 8.08
C TRP A 174 -22.16 -9.68 9.24
N SER A 175 -22.77 -9.49 10.42
CA SER A 175 -22.02 -9.00 11.60
C SER A 175 -20.87 -9.92 12.01
N LEU A 176 -21.06 -11.25 11.91
CA LEU A 176 -20.01 -12.23 12.23
C LEU A 176 -18.86 -12.18 11.21
N GLU A 177 -19.15 -12.04 9.92
CA GLU A 177 -18.12 -11.88 8.90
C GLU A 177 -17.36 -10.56 9.07
N GLN A 178 -18.09 -9.47 9.37
CA GLN A 178 -17.45 -8.18 9.67
C GLN A 178 -16.62 -8.22 10.95
N ALA A 179 -16.98 -9.04 11.94
CA ALA A 179 -16.19 -9.22 13.15
C ALA A 179 -14.80 -9.83 12.89
N LYS A 180 -14.67 -10.73 11.89
CA LYS A 180 -13.39 -11.32 11.49
C LYS A 180 -12.35 -10.30 11.05
N ILE A 181 -12.79 -9.14 10.55
CA ILE A 181 -11.90 -8.07 10.06
C ILE A 181 -11.88 -6.84 10.96
N LYS A 182 -12.80 -6.75 11.94
CA LYS A 182 -12.83 -5.68 12.93
C LYS A 182 -11.80 -5.97 14.01
N ARG A 183 -10.73 -5.20 14.01
CA ARG A 183 -9.82 -5.10 15.16
C ARG A 183 -9.63 -3.63 15.51
N LYS A 184 -9.28 -3.33 16.76
CA LYS A 184 -8.94 -1.97 17.17
C LYS A 184 -7.76 -1.49 16.31
N LYS A 185 -7.97 -0.42 15.56
CA LYS A 185 -6.92 0.20 14.73
C LYS A 185 -5.83 0.74 15.63
N LYS A 186 -4.58 0.37 15.40
CA LYS A 186 -3.42 0.98 16.05
C LYS A 186 -3.18 2.38 15.48
N LEU A 187 -2.51 3.23 16.25
CA LEU A 187 -2.33 4.65 15.92
C LEU A 187 -1.66 4.87 14.55
N LEU A 188 -0.62 4.09 14.27
CA LEU A 188 0.20 4.20 13.06
C LEU A 188 -0.03 3.04 12.07
N GLU A 189 -1.14 2.31 12.21
CA GLU A 189 -1.47 1.20 11.31
C GLU A 189 -1.57 1.69 9.85
N GLY A 190 -0.74 1.13 9.00
CA GLY A 190 -0.65 1.47 7.58
C GLY A 190 0.35 2.58 7.25
N ASN A 191 1.01 3.18 8.23
CA ASN A 191 2.10 4.13 8.00
C ASN A 191 3.42 3.40 7.79
N VAL A 192 4.22 3.87 6.85
CA VAL A 192 5.58 3.40 6.57
C VAL A 192 6.59 4.34 7.22
N VAL A 193 7.33 3.81 8.18
CA VAL A 193 8.34 4.55 8.95
C VAL A 193 9.73 4.08 8.56
N VAL A 194 10.60 5.01 8.21
CA VAL A 194 12.01 4.74 7.86
C VAL A 194 12.89 5.28 8.97
N ILE A 195 13.78 4.46 9.52
CA ILE A 195 14.69 4.83 10.60
C ILE A 195 16.11 4.62 10.14
N SER A 196 16.96 5.68 10.13
CA SER A 196 18.39 5.56 9.90
C SER A 196 19.15 5.34 11.19
N GLY A 197 20.30 4.62 11.14
CA GLY A 197 21.04 4.21 12.33
C GLY A 197 20.20 3.27 13.22
N ALA A 198 19.41 2.42 12.59
CA ALA A 198 18.35 1.65 13.26
C ALA A 198 18.88 0.49 14.10
N THR A 199 20.14 0.07 13.92
CA THR A 199 20.78 -0.98 14.73
C THR A 199 21.41 -0.46 16.01
N GLY A 200 21.52 0.87 16.16
CA GLY A 200 21.96 1.53 17.39
C GLY A 200 20.89 1.46 18.48
N THR A 201 21.29 1.73 19.72
CA THR A 201 20.41 1.63 20.90
C THR A 201 19.14 2.47 20.76
N ILE A 202 19.28 3.76 20.39
CA ILE A 202 18.13 4.68 20.22
C ILE A 202 17.31 4.27 19.01
N GLY A 203 17.95 3.98 17.87
CA GLY A 203 17.26 3.58 16.64
C GLY A 203 16.43 2.31 16.83
N PHE A 204 16.97 1.31 17.52
CA PHE A 204 16.25 0.06 17.77
C PHE A 204 15.12 0.20 18.80
N ALA A 205 15.31 1.02 19.84
CA ALA A 205 14.23 1.37 20.77
C ALA A 205 13.07 2.09 20.04
N THR A 206 13.42 3.03 19.16
CA THR A 206 12.47 3.73 18.30
C THR A 206 11.72 2.76 17.38
N TYR A 207 12.42 1.82 16.75
CA TYR A 207 11.81 0.75 15.96
C TYR A 207 10.74 0.00 16.77
N LYS A 208 11.08 -0.49 17.98
CA LYS A 208 10.14 -1.23 18.83
C LYS A 208 8.89 -0.41 19.14
N MET A 209 9.06 0.88 19.42
CA MET A 209 7.94 1.77 19.73
C MET A 209 7.00 1.93 18.51
N PHE A 210 7.52 2.22 17.33
CA PHE A 210 6.72 2.34 16.10
C PHE A 210 5.99 1.04 15.76
N LYS A 211 6.64 -0.12 15.95
CA LYS A 211 5.99 -1.44 15.76
C LYS A 211 4.82 -1.63 16.73
N ASN A 212 4.96 -1.24 17.99
CA ASN A 212 3.87 -1.33 18.97
C ASN A 212 2.67 -0.49 18.56
N TYR A 213 2.90 0.66 17.92
CA TYR A 213 1.84 1.51 17.35
C TYR A 213 1.30 1.00 16.00
N GLY A 214 1.86 -0.07 15.46
CA GLY A 214 1.35 -0.76 14.27
C GLY A 214 1.88 -0.27 12.94
N ALA A 215 2.98 0.49 12.95
CA ALA A 215 3.64 0.92 11.72
C ALA A 215 4.34 -0.23 10.99
N GLU A 216 4.46 -0.10 9.67
CA GLU A 216 5.43 -0.82 8.87
C GLU A 216 6.77 -0.10 8.99
N VAL A 217 7.78 -0.75 9.56
CA VAL A 217 9.07 -0.08 9.85
C VAL A 217 10.18 -0.61 8.95
N VAL A 218 10.99 0.30 8.44
CA VAL A 218 12.18 0.00 7.64
C VAL A 218 13.41 0.45 8.42
N LEU A 219 14.35 -0.46 8.59
CA LEU A 219 15.59 -0.23 9.29
C LEU A 219 16.72 0.02 8.28
N LEU A 220 17.31 1.21 8.31
CA LEU A 220 18.49 1.58 7.54
C LEU A 220 19.70 1.67 8.47
N ASP A 221 20.79 1.01 8.11
CA ASP A 221 22.05 1.11 8.83
C ASP A 221 23.23 0.80 7.91
N ASN A 222 24.44 1.29 8.26
CA ASN A 222 25.68 0.94 7.58
C ASN A 222 26.35 -0.31 8.19
N ASN A 223 25.92 -0.77 9.36
CA ASN A 223 26.44 -1.97 10.00
C ASN A 223 25.72 -3.22 9.44
N LEU A 224 26.33 -3.81 8.42
CA LEU A 224 25.79 -4.98 7.73
C LEU A 224 25.65 -6.20 8.65
N GLN A 225 26.60 -6.40 9.57
CA GLN A 225 26.57 -7.53 10.51
C GLN A 225 25.35 -7.45 11.42
N ARG A 226 25.15 -6.31 12.12
CA ARG A 226 23.97 -6.10 12.98
C ARG A 226 22.65 -6.16 12.22
N LEU A 227 22.61 -5.64 10.98
CA LEU A 227 21.41 -5.78 10.13
C LEU A 227 21.09 -7.24 9.82
N ASN A 228 22.11 -8.07 9.56
CA ASN A 228 21.90 -9.49 9.28
C ASN A 228 21.44 -10.27 10.52
N GLU A 229 21.97 -9.95 11.70
CA GLU A 229 21.47 -10.49 12.98
C GLU A 229 19.99 -10.16 13.18
N LEU A 230 19.60 -8.90 12.93
CA LEU A 230 18.20 -8.49 13.02
C LEU A 230 17.29 -9.18 11.99
N LYS A 231 17.73 -9.38 10.75
CA LYS A 231 16.93 -10.11 9.72
C LYS A 231 16.56 -11.51 10.14
N ASN A 232 17.35 -12.16 10.99
CA ASN A 232 17.07 -13.49 11.52
C ASN A 232 16.02 -13.50 12.63
N THR A 233 15.77 -12.34 13.25
CA THR A 233 14.88 -12.20 14.42
C THR A 233 13.59 -11.44 14.13
N ILE A 234 13.60 -10.60 13.08
CA ILE A 234 12.45 -9.77 12.71
C ILE A 234 12.11 -9.92 11.21
N ASN A 235 10.82 -9.81 10.90
CA ASN A 235 10.33 -9.89 9.51
C ASN A 235 10.25 -8.53 8.80
N ASP A 236 10.82 -7.49 9.41
CA ASP A 236 10.80 -6.14 8.87
C ASP A 236 11.90 -5.93 7.81
N LEU A 237 11.76 -4.90 7.00
CA LEU A 237 12.73 -4.60 5.95
C LEU A 237 13.97 -3.96 6.54
N CYS A 238 15.09 -4.65 6.47
CA CYS A 238 16.42 -4.16 6.83
C CYS A 238 17.24 -3.91 5.56
N ILE A 239 17.73 -2.68 5.37
CA ILE A 239 18.49 -2.28 4.18
C ILE A 239 19.84 -1.71 4.63
N HIS A 240 20.91 -2.22 4.06
CA HIS A 240 22.24 -1.62 4.21
C HIS A 240 22.25 -0.26 3.51
N CYS A 241 22.55 0.80 4.26
CA CYS A 241 22.55 2.17 3.77
C CYS A 241 23.58 3.00 4.48
N ASP A 242 24.56 3.48 3.72
CA ASP A 242 25.46 4.54 4.17
C ASP A 242 24.79 5.89 3.90
N VAL A 243 24.42 6.60 4.97
CA VAL A 243 23.72 7.89 4.92
C VAL A 243 24.60 9.05 4.44
N THR A 244 25.93 8.87 4.41
CA THR A 244 26.86 9.86 3.82
C THR A 244 26.91 9.74 2.29
N ASN A 245 26.45 8.59 1.74
CA ASN A 245 26.49 8.33 0.31
C ASN A 245 25.10 8.53 -0.32
N LYS A 246 24.95 9.58 -1.12
CA LYS A 246 23.70 9.93 -1.81
C LYS A 246 23.16 8.80 -2.72
N LYS A 247 24.04 8.00 -3.35
CA LYS A 247 23.61 6.86 -4.19
C LYS A 247 23.04 5.74 -3.32
N SER A 248 23.66 5.47 -2.15
CA SER A 248 23.17 4.50 -1.18
C SER A 248 21.79 4.87 -0.67
N ILE A 249 21.60 6.13 -0.25
CA ILE A 249 20.29 6.66 0.18
C ILE A 249 19.26 6.45 -0.92
N LYS A 250 19.52 6.90 -2.16
CA LYS A 250 18.59 6.78 -3.28
C LYS A 250 18.21 5.33 -3.56
N ASN A 251 19.14 4.39 -3.49
CA ASN A 251 18.88 2.97 -3.68
C ASN A 251 18.04 2.39 -2.54
N ALA A 252 18.30 2.75 -1.28
CA ALA A 252 17.51 2.33 -0.14
C ALA A 252 16.07 2.82 -0.25
N PHE A 253 15.86 4.09 -0.53
CA PHE A 253 14.53 4.68 -0.69
C PHE A 253 13.76 4.10 -1.90
N LYS A 254 14.48 3.75 -2.98
CA LYS A 254 13.89 3.02 -4.11
C LYS A 254 13.36 1.64 -3.68
N GLN A 255 14.13 0.85 -2.90
CA GLN A 255 13.69 -0.44 -2.39
C GLN A 255 12.47 -0.31 -1.47
N ILE A 256 12.43 0.74 -0.64
CA ILE A 256 11.29 1.04 0.23
C ILE A 256 10.03 1.28 -0.61
N CYS A 257 10.13 2.15 -1.62
CA CYS A 257 9.01 2.43 -2.52
C CYS A 257 8.58 1.20 -3.33
N GLU A 258 9.51 0.32 -3.70
CA GLU A 258 9.19 -0.93 -4.39
C GLU A 258 8.42 -1.91 -3.49
N LYS A 259 8.69 -1.93 -2.18
CA LYS A 259 8.03 -2.84 -1.22
C LYS A 259 6.73 -2.26 -0.66
N PHE A 260 6.73 -0.99 -0.27
CA PHE A 260 5.64 -0.36 0.46
C PHE A 260 4.88 0.70 -0.35
N GLY A 261 5.43 1.14 -1.49
CA GLY A 261 4.84 2.15 -2.38
C GLY A 261 5.18 3.58 -2.00
N GLY A 262 5.65 3.83 -0.79
CA GLY A 262 5.99 5.17 -0.32
C GLY A 262 6.52 5.21 1.09
N ILE A 263 6.57 6.41 1.67
CA ILE A 263 7.08 6.70 3.01
C ILE A 263 6.17 7.74 3.65
N ASP A 264 5.78 7.51 4.91
CA ASP A 264 4.96 8.47 5.66
C ASP A 264 5.78 9.23 6.72
N ILE A 265 6.76 8.56 7.33
CA ILE A 265 7.57 9.11 8.41
C ILE A 265 9.04 8.76 8.19
N LEU A 266 9.91 9.76 8.28
CA LEU A 266 11.37 9.58 8.34
C LEU A 266 11.86 9.92 9.74
N ILE A 267 12.56 8.99 10.36
CA ILE A 267 13.37 9.20 11.59
C ILE A 267 14.83 9.19 11.20
N SER A 268 15.37 10.38 11.06
CA SER A 268 16.77 10.57 10.74
C SER A 268 17.59 10.55 12.03
N ASN A 269 18.02 9.35 12.43
CA ASN A 269 18.64 9.07 13.73
C ASN A 269 20.13 8.68 13.62
N ALA A 270 20.62 8.32 12.44
CA ALA A 270 22.03 8.01 12.27
C ALA A 270 22.92 9.17 12.74
N GLY A 271 23.89 8.88 13.57
CA GLY A 271 24.76 9.88 14.14
C GLY A 271 26.05 9.27 14.72
N THR A 272 27.04 10.11 14.94
CA THR A 272 28.28 9.76 15.60
C THR A 272 28.74 10.92 16.48
N ALA A 273 29.42 10.61 17.58
CA ALA A 273 29.96 11.59 18.50
C ALA A 273 31.45 11.26 18.80
N PRO A 274 32.35 11.58 17.89
CA PRO A 274 33.76 11.46 18.18
C PRO A 274 34.14 12.43 19.32
N GLY A 275 34.77 11.92 20.36
CA GLY A 275 35.24 12.71 21.49
C GLY A 275 36.70 13.14 21.31
N GLY A 276 37.06 14.24 21.95
CA GLY A 276 38.44 14.75 22.04
C GLY A 276 38.47 16.16 22.62
N ALA A 277 39.61 16.59 23.18
CA ALA A 277 39.80 17.96 23.63
C ALA A 277 39.90 18.92 22.43
N ILE A 278 39.55 20.18 22.64
CA ILE A 278 39.74 21.23 21.62
C ILE A 278 41.21 21.32 21.26
N GLY A 279 41.52 21.22 19.97
CA GLY A 279 42.90 21.20 19.44
C GLY A 279 43.48 19.80 19.27
N GLU A 280 42.84 18.74 19.81
CA GLU A 280 43.29 17.35 19.66
C GLU A 280 42.43 16.56 18.65
N VAL A 281 41.21 17.01 18.39
CA VAL A 281 40.34 16.40 17.39
C VAL A 281 40.87 16.71 15.99
N SER A 282 41.18 15.66 15.22
CA SER A 282 41.64 15.84 13.84
C SER A 282 40.54 16.44 12.94
N ASP A 283 40.94 17.21 11.93
CA ASP A 283 40.05 17.76 10.91
C ASP A 283 39.19 16.69 10.24
N ASP A 284 39.75 15.51 10.00
CA ASP A 284 39.01 14.39 9.40
C ASP A 284 37.89 13.90 10.30
N HIS A 285 38.12 13.78 11.61
CA HIS A 285 37.07 13.42 12.57
C HIS A 285 35.96 14.48 12.63
N LEU A 286 36.37 15.76 12.64
CA LEU A 286 35.41 16.86 12.63
C LEU A 286 34.58 16.86 11.35
N ARG A 287 35.18 16.77 10.17
CA ARG A 287 34.49 16.70 8.88
C ARG A 287 33.56 15.50 8.82
N LYS A 288 34.00 14.32 9.22
CA LYS A 288 33.19 13.11 9.27
C LYS A 288 31.98 13.27 10.20
N SER A 289 32.17 13.95 11.32
CA SER A 289 31.06 14.28 12.23
C SER A 289 30.01 15.15 11.54
N PHE A 290 30.41 16.20 10.82
CA PHE A 290 29.51 17.04 10.05
C PHE A 290 28.82 16.26 8.91
N GLU A 291 29.55 15.40 8.19
CA GLU A 291 28.97 14.57 7.14
C GLU A 291 27.84 13.67 7.66
N ILE A 292 28.03 13.05 8.83
CA ILE A 292 27.03 12.14 9.39
C ILE A 292 25.91 12.92 10.11
N ASN A 293 26.28 13.87 10.99
CA ASN A 293 25.32 14.51 11.89
C ASN A 293 24.56 15.68 11.26
N PHE A 294 25.00 16.18 10.10
CA PHE A 294 24.36 17.31 9.41
C PHE A 294 24.00 16.97 7.95
N PHE A 295 24.99 16.74 7.10
CA PHE A 295 24.74 16.55 5.67
C PHE A 295 23.95 15.28 5.35
N ALA A 296 24.17 14.19 6.08
CA ALA A 296 23.42 12.95 5.92
C ALA A 296 21.92 13.13 6.24
N HIS A 297 21.60 13.90 7.31
CA HIS A 297 20.21 14.23 7.65
C HIS A 297 19.52 15.02 6.53
N GLN A 298 20.19 16.04 5.99
CA GLN A 298 19.71 16.83 4.86
C GLN A 298 19.49 15.95 3.61
N ASN A 299 20.41 15.03 3.31
CA ASN A 299 20.31 14.14 2.16
C ASN A 299 19.12 13.15 2.29
N CYS A 300 18.97 12.54 3.47
CA CYS A 300 17.84 11.64 3.77
C CYS A 300 16.50 12.39 3.71
N ALA A 301 16.41 13.57 4.34
CA ALA A 301 15.22 14.40 4.33
C ALA A 301 14.85 14.83 2.90
N SER A 302 15.82 15.26 2.11
CA SER A 302 15.60 15.65 0.71
C SER A 302 14.99 14.52 -0.13
N GLU A 303 15.49 13.27 0.03
CA GLU A 303 14.96 12.13 -0.72
C GLU A 303 13.57 11.71 -0.21
N ALA A 304 13.34 11.72 1.11
CA ALA A 304 12.01 11.46 1.70
C ALA A 304 10.97 12.46 1.21
N VAL A 305 11.27 13.76 1.26
CA VAL A 305 10.34 14.83 0.83
C VAL A 305 9.99 14.71 -0.66
N LYS A 306 10.93 14.32 -1.52
CA LYS A 306 10.63 14.06 -2.96
C LYS A 306 9.55 12.98 -3.12
N ILE A 307 9.61 11.92 -2.32
CA ILE A 307 8.66 10.83 -2.35
C ILE A 307 7.32 11.29 -1.76
N MET A 308 7.34 11.91 -0.58
CA MET A 308 6.14 12.41 0.11
C MET A 308 5.36 13.42 -0.74
N LYS A 309 6.05 14.33 -1.45
CA LYS A 309 5.42 15.24 -2.42
C LYS A 309 4.70 14.50 -3.56
N GLN A 310 5.24 13.36 -4.03
CA GLN A 310 4.57 12.53 -5.05
C GLN A 310 3.34 11.80 -4.50
N GLN A 311 3.28 11.59 -3.20
CA GLN A 311 2.16 10.99 -2.48
C GLN A 311 1.10 12.03 -2.08
N ASN A 312 1.34 13.32 -2.28
CA ASN A 312 0.53 14.46 -1.79
C ASN A 312 0.38 14.48 -0.25
N ILE A 313 1.46 14.15 0.45
CA ILE A 313 1.59 14.24 1.91
C ILE A 313 2.47 15.46 2.26
#